data_5cb0294d53eff3b1a6c9b4dbc9183a0b
#
_entry.id   5cb0294d53eff3b1a6c9b4dbc9183a0b
#
_cell.length_a   1.000
_cell.length_b   1.000
_cell.length_c   1.000
_cell.angle_alpha   90.00
_cell.angle_beta   90.00
_cell.angle_gamma   90.00
#
_symmetry.space_group_name_H-M   'P 1'
#
loop_
_entity.id
_entity.type
_entity.pdbx_description
1 polymer ?
#
loop_
_entity_poly.entity_id
_entity_poly.type
_entity_poly.pdbx_seq_one_letter_code
_entity_poly.pdbx_strand_id
1 'polypeptide(L)'
;AMADLANPYDTAARQDAAPDALWDVAYYNGRYYVYFGVIPCLLFQLPFEALTGIRDLPPSLPMIFLAWLYIFAVFGFIRQAVRRWFPNASAAACLLTAAGAASGSQIYYLLHRPSVYEYAILSGAAFVLLALWQWLCAANAPETKRKTILFHLAFGSLCMALVAGCRPQMVLFAVLALPIFRPRYITQKRLRSRAGAGESAAFLLPVVLVAVGLMWYNAARFGSPFDFGANYNLTSNDMTRRGFAVGRIAPAVVTFLAGIPGVQTVFPYITATKMQTNYM
;
A
#
# COMPACT_ATOMS: atom_id res chain seq x y z
N ALA A 1 16.04 -30.86 -1.77
CA ALA A 1 16.07 -30.54 -0.33
C ALA A 1 14.73 -30.02 0.17
N MET A 2 14.25 -28.80 -0.24
CA MET A 2 12.95 -28.24 0.25
C MET A 2 11.74 -29.11 -0.09
N ALA A 3 11.70 -29.68 -1.28
CA ALA A 3 10.60 -30.55 -1.73
C ALA A 3 10.53 -31.89 -1.02
N ASP A 4 11.61 -32.33 -0.39
CA ASP A 4 11.72 -33.62 0.29
C ASP A 4 11.37 -33.52 1.79
N LEU A 5 11.15 -32.30 2.30
CA LEU A 5 10.74 -32.09 3.69
C LEU A 5 9.28 -32.43 3.91
N ALA A 6 8.97 -33.18 4.96
CA ALA A 6 7.61 -33.50 5.36
C ALA A 6 6.80 -32.23 5.71
N ASN A 7 7.45 -31.25 6.33
CA ASN A 7 6.90 -29.91 6.56
C ASN A 7 7.96 -28.84 6.22
N PRO A 8 7.92 -28.22 5.03
CA PRO A 8 8.87 -27.18 4.65
C PRO A 8 8.74 -25.88 5.48
N TYR A 9 7.67 -25.72 6.26
CA TYR A 9 7.43 -24.55 7.11
C TYR A 9 8.01 -24.70 8.51
N ASP A 10 8.41 -25.91 8.91
CA ASP A 10 9.12 -26.14 10.16
C ASP A 10 10.55 -25.54 10.06
N THR A 11 10.81 -24.59 10.95
CA THR A 11 12.07 -23.83 10.92
C THR A 11 13.28 -24.71 11.24
N ALA A 12 13.17 -25.61 12.23
CA ALA A 12 14.28 -26.47 12.62
C ALA A 12 14.62 -27.47 11.50
N ALA A 13 13.59 -28.17 10.97
CA ALA A 13 13.78 -29.12 9.87
C ALA A 13 14.34 -28.44 8.61
N ARG A 14 13.94 -27.18 8.34
CA ARG A 14 14.45 -26.41 7.19
C ARG A 14 15.90 -25.96 7.38
N GLN A 15 16.31 -25.52 8.57
CA GLN A 15 17.69 -25.12 8.85
C GLN A 15 18.66 -26.29 8.69
N ASP A 16 18.25 -27.48 9.08
CA ASP A 16 19.08 -28.67 8.97
C ASP A 16 19.19 -29.19 7.53
N ALA A 17 18.07 -29.26 6.79
CA ALA A 17 18.00 -29.91 5.50
C ALA A 17 18.19 -28.97 4.29
N ALA A 18 17.89 -27.67 4.44
CA ALA A 18 17.95 -26.66 3.38
C ALA A 18 18.41 -25.30 3.91
N PRO A 19 19.67 -25.17 4.40
CA PRO A 19 20.17 -23.93 5.00
C PRO A 19 20.15 -22.74 4.02
N ASP A 20 20.23 -22.99 2.72
CA ASP A 20 20.18 -21.98 1.66
C ASP A 20 18.76 -21.62 1.21
N ALA A 21 17.72 -22.08 1.92
CA ALA A 21 16.35 -21.75 1.60
C ALA A 21 16.11 -20.23 1.68
N LEU A 22 15.40 -19.70 0.70
CA LEU A 22 15.10 -18.26 0.65
C LEU A 22 14.25 -17.85 1.87
N TRP A 23 14.66 -16.77 2.50
CA TRP A 23 13.97 -16.21 3.66
C TRP A 23 12.88 -15.22 3.24
N ASP A 24 11.77 -15.23 3.99
CA ASP A 24 10.62 -14.31 3.84
C ASP A 24 10.01 -14.29 2.43
N VAL A 25 9.91 -15.47 1.84
CA VAL A 25 9.21 -15.76 0.57
C VAL A 25 8.21 -16.87 0.79
N ALA A 26 7.10 -16.87 0.07
CA ALA A 26 6.13 -17.96 0.10
C ALA A 26 6.66 -19.15 -0.71
N TYR A 27 6.66 -20.33 -0.09
CA TYR A 27 6.97 -21.60 -0.76
C TYR A 27 5.69 -22.42 -0.90
N TYR A 28 5.28 -22.71 -2.14
CA TYR A 28 4.05 -23.44 -2.41
C TYR A 28 4.22 -24.35 -3.63
N ASN A 29 3.84 -25.62 -3.50
CA ASN A 29 3.94 -26.62 -4.56
C ASN A 29 5.32 -26.66 -5.26
N GLY A 30 6.41 -26.65 -4.48
CA GLY A 30 7.77 -26.74 -5.00
C GLY A 30 8.32 -25.44 -5.61
N ARG A 31 7.60 -24.31 -5.51
CA ARG A 31 8.00 -23.03 -6.09
C ARG A 31 8.04 -21.92 -5.05
N TYR A 32 8.94 -20.95 -5.28
CA TYR A 32 9.02 -19.74 -4.46
C TYR A 32 8.23 -18.60 -5.09
N TYR A 33 7.52 -17.85 -4.26
CA TYR A 33 6.73 -16.70 -4.68
C TYR A 33 6.96 -15.52 -3.73
N VAL A 34 7.07 -14.32 -4.28
CA VAL A 34 6.91 -13.10 -3.47
C VAL A 34 5.41 -12.91 -3.23
N TYR A 35 4.99 -12.84 -1.97
CA TYR A 35 3.57 -12.80 -1.59
C TYR A 35 2.99 -11.38 -1.56
N PHE A 36 3.80 -10.33 -1.74
CA PHE A 36 3.40 -8.92 -1.83
C PHE A 36 4.17 -8.21 -2.95
N GLY A 37 3.77 -6.96 -3.26
CA GLY A 37 4.53 -6.12 -4.19
C GLY A 37 4.44 -6.54 -5.66
N VAL A 38 3.38 -7.23 -6.08
CA VAL A 38 3.21 -7.62 -7.48
C VAL A 38 3.04 -6.42 -8.41
N ILE A 39 2.34 -5.37 -7.96
CA ILE A 39 2.07 -4.18 -8.79
C ILE A 39 3.35 -3.42 -9.16
N PRO A 40 4.28 -3.08 -8.23
CA PRO A 40 5.55 -2.48 -8.64
C PRO A 40 6.34 -3.36 -9.62
N CYS A 41 6.33 -4.69 -9.46
CA CYS A 41 6.95 -5.58 -10.44
C CYS A 41 6.32 -5.48 -11.83
N LEU A 42 4.99 -5.48 -11.91
CA LEU A 42 4.26 -5.37 -13.18
C LEU A 42 4.47 -4.01 -13.86
N LEU A 43 4.62 -2.94 -13.10
CA LEU A 43 4.73 -1.59 -13.65
C LEU A 43 6.16 -1.20 -14.03
N PHE A 44 7.17 -1.78 -13.41
CA PHE A 44 8.57 -1.37 -13.60
C PHE A 44 9.47 -2.51 -14.05
N GLN A 45 9.57 -3.63 -13.30
CA GLN A 45 10.47 -4.73 -13.66
C GLN A 45 10.08 -5.38 -14.98
N LEU A 46 8.81 -5.77 -15.12
CA LEU A 46 8.34 -6.48 -16.31
C LEU A 46 8.49 -5.64 -17.60
N PRO A 47 8.08 -4.36 -17.66
CA PRO A 47 8.33 -3.53 -18.81
C PRO A 47 9.81 -3.28 -19.08
N PHE A 48 10.63 -3.12 -18.03
CA PHE A 48 12.07 -2.95 -18.17
C PHE A 48 12.72 -4.20 -18.79
N GLU A 49 12.41 -5.39 -18.28
CA GLU A 49 12.90 -6.64 -18.84
C GLU A 49 12.45 -6.83 -20.29
N ALA A 50 11.17 -6.54 -20.58
CA ALA A 50 10.63 -6.67 -21.93
C ALA A 50 11.30 -5.74 -22.95
N LEU A 51 11.73 -4.53 -22.52
CA LEU A 51 12.35 -3.54 -23.39
C LEU A 51 13.86 -3.71 -23.52
N THR A 52 14.55 -4.18 -22.48
CA THR A 52 16.02 -4.22 -22.41
C THR A 52 16.61 -5.62 -22.46
N GLY A 53 15.81 -6.65 -22.19
CA GLY A 53 16.27 -8.03 -21.99
C GLY A 53 17.01 -8.25 -20.67
N ILE A 54 17.14 -7.22 -19.80
CA ILE A 54 17.85 -7.28 -18.52
C ILE A 54 16.83 -7.59 -17.41
N ARG A 55 17.05 -8.67 -16.66
CA ARG A 55 16.13 -9.11 -15.58
C ARG A 55 16.25 -8.31 -14.29
N ASP A 56 17.45 -7.82 -13.99
CA ASP A 56 17.77 -7.18 -12.71
C ASP A 56 17.70 -5.66 -12.81
N LEU A 57 16.46 -5.10 -12.73
CA LEU A 57 16.29 -3.67 -12.52
C LEU A 57 16.60 -3.33 -11.05
N PRO A 58 17.65 -2.52 -10.75
CA PRO A 58 17.93 -2.12 -9.38
C PRO A 58 16.72 -1.42 -8.75
N PRO A 59 16.24 -1.85 -7.57
CA PRO A 59 15.05 -1.28 -6.94
C PRO A 59 15.15 0.24 -6.68
N SER A 60 16.37 0.76 -6.54
CA SER A 60 16.64 2.19 -6.34
C SER A 60 16.10 3.07 -7.48
N LEU A 61 16.15 2.63 -8.73
CA LEU A 61 15.71 3.43 -9.87
C LEU A 61 14.20 3.70 -9.85
N PRO A 62 13.32 2.67 -9.83
CA PRO A 62 11.89 2.93 -9.72
C PRO A 62 11.51 3.59 -8.39
N MET A 63 12.27 3.37 -7.30
CA MET A 63 12.00 4.02 -6.02
C MET A 63 12.25 5.52 -6.06
N ILE A 64 13.28 6.00 -6.77
CA ILE A 64 13.50 7.43 -6.99
C ILE A 64 12.32 8.05 -7.75
N PHE A 65 11.85 7.40 -8.81
CA PHE A 65 10.67 7.85 -9.55
C PHE A 65 9.43 7.90 -8.67
N LEU A 66 9.19 6.85 -7.88
CA LEU A 66 8.06 6.78 -6.95
C LEU A 66 8.14 7.84 -5.83
N ALA A 67 9.34 8.17 -5.36
CA ALA A 67 9.54 9.23 -4.38
C ALA A 67 9.16 10.61 -4.96
N TRP A 68 9.58 10.91 -6.19
CA TRP A 68 9.14 12.12 -6.89
C TRP A 68 7.62 12.14 -7.09
N LEU A 69 7.04 11.02 -7.50
CA LEU A 69 5.59 10.88 -7.68
C LEU A 69 4.85 11.12 -6.36
N TYR A 70 5.37 10.58 -5.25
CA TYR A 70 4.83 10.79 -3.92
C TYR A 70 4.88 12.27 -3.52
N ILE A 71 6.03 12.92 -3.64
CA ILE A 71 6.20 14.34 -3.31
C ILE A 71 5.24 15.20 -4.13
N PHE A 72 5.16 14.95 -5.43
CA PHE A 72 4.24 15.64 -6.32
C PHE A 72 2.77 15.44 -5.91
N ALA A 73 2.40 14.21 -5.53
CA ALA A 73 1.07 13.91 -5.05
C ALA A 73 0.75 14.60 -3.71
N VAL A 74 1.73 14.72 -2.79
CA VAL A 74 1.58 15.48 -1.53
C VAL A 74 1.24 16.94 -1.83
N PHE A 75 2.01 17.60 -2.71
CA PHE A 75 1.74 18.99 -3.08
C PHE A 75 0.38 19.15 -3.76
N GLY A 76 0.03 18.24 -4.67
CA GLY A 76 -1.27 18.23 -5.34
C GLY A 76 -2.43 18.05 -4.38
N PHE A 77 -2.31 17.09 -3.47
CA PHE A 77 -3.31 16.79 -2.44
C PHE A 77 -3.53 17.98 -1.51
N ILE A 78 -2.45 18.53 -0.94
CA ILE A 78 -2.52 19.66 0.01
C ILE A 78 -3.09 20.89 -0.68
N ARG A 79 -2.69 21.20 -1.92
CA ARG A 79 -3.27 22.29 -2.68
C ARG A 79 -4.79 22.15 -2.85
N GLN A 80 -5.28 20.94 -3.15
CA GLN A 80 -6.72 20.70 -3.29
C GLN A 80 -7.46 20.73 -1.94
N ALA A 81 -6.83 20.23 -0.89
CA ALA A 81 -7.36 20.27 0.47
C ALA A 81 -7.48 21.71 0.98
N VAL A 82 -6.43 22.51 0.82
CA VAL A 82 -6.42 23.92 1.21
C VAL A 82 -7.50 24.69 0.46
N ARG A 83 -7.63 24.52 -0.85
CA ARG A 83 -8.69 25.17 -1.65
C ARG A 83 -10.10 24.85 -1.15
N ARG A 84 -10.29 23.68 -0.60
CA ARG A 84 -11.60 23.20 -0.17
C ARG A 84 -11.98 23.63 1.24
N TRP A 85 -11.03 23.51 2.17
CA TRP A 85 -11.30 23.67 3.59
C TRP A 85 -10.69 24.94 4.20
N PHE A 86 -9.67 25.50 3.55
CA PHE A 86 -8.93 26.68 4.03
C PHE A 86 -8.72 27.70 2.91
N PRO A 87 -9.80 28.21 2.27
CA PRO A 87 -9.69 29.04 1.06
C PRO A 87 -8.90 30.35 1.28
N ASN A 88 -8.79 30.82 2.52
CA ASN A 88 -8.08 32.03 2.91
C ASN A 88 -6.61 31.78 3.29
N ALA A 89 -6.12 30.53 3.25
CA ALA A 89 -4.74 30.22 3.57
C ALA A 89 -3.79 30.81 2.52
N SER A 90 -2.68 31.38 2.96
CA SER A 90 -1.65 31.93 2.07
C SER A 90 -0.94 30.83 1.27
N ALA A 91 -0.42 31.20 0.10
CA ALA A 91 0.39 30.27 -0.70
C ALA A 91 1.62 29.78 0.08
N ALA A 92 2.23 30.63 0.89
CA ALA A 92 3.35 30.26 1.75
C ALA A 92 2.96 29.20 2.77
N ALA A 93 1.81 29.35 3.44
CA ALA A 93 1.31 28.33 4.38
C ALA A 93 1.06 26.98 3.67
N CYS A 94 0.48 27.01 2.46
CA CYS A 94 0.27 25.82 1.66
C CYS A 94 1.59 25.13 1.31
N LEU A 95 2.59 25.89 0.85
CA LEU A 95 3.90 25.36 0.49
C LEU A 95 4.65 24.79 1.70
N LEU A 96 4.65 25.51 2.83
CA LEU A 96 5.30 25.05 4.06
C LEU A 96 4.65 23.77 4.60
N THR A 97 3.32 23.68 4.56
CA THR A 97 2.60 22.46 4.96
C THR A 97 2.96 21.30 4.04
N ALA A 98 2.99 21.52 2.73
CA ALA A 98 3.34 20.47 1.78
C ALA A 98 4.80 20.03 1.92
N ALA A 99 5.73 20.98 2.07
CA ALA A 99 7.14 20.68 2.32
C ALA A 99 7.34 19.94 3.66
N GLY A 100 6.67 20.37 4.72
CA GLY A 100 6.68 19.69 6.01
C GLY A 100 6.14 18.27 5.94
N ALA A 101 5.01 18.06 5.26
CA ALA A 101 4.43 16.74 5.06
C ALA A 101 5.34 15.82 4.22
N ALA A 102 5.96 16.35 3.17
CA ALA A 102 6.91 15.59 2.35
C ALA A 102 8.19 15.24 3.14
N SER A 103 8.77 16.21 3.87
CA SER A 103 9.99 16.02 4.65
C SER A 103 9.79 15.16 5.88
N GLY A 104 8.63 15.28 6.55
CA GLY A 104 8.26 14.46 7.70
C GLY A 104 7.84 13.03 7.33
N SER A 105 7.77 12.72 6.04
CA SER A 105 7.49 11.35 5.58
C SER A 105 8.72 10.45 5.72
N GLN A 106 8.50 9.14 5.71
CA GLN A 106 9.59 8.16 5.79
C GLN A 106 10.33 7.94 4.46
N ILE A 107 10.20 8.83 3.47
CA ILE A 107 10.81 8.65 2.14
C ILE A 107 12.33 8.47 2.25
N TYR A 108 13.00 9.28 3.06
CA TYR A 108 14.45 9.18 3.25
C TYR A 108 14.87 7.81 3.75
N TYR A 109 14.15 7.27 4.72
CA TYR A 109 14.39 5.92 5.23
C TYR A 109 14.19 4.87 4.14
N LEU A 110 13.08 4.96 3.38
CA LEU A 110 12.76 4.02 2.32
C LEU A 110 13.80 4.04 1.20
N LEU A 111 14.28 5.22 0.80
CA LEU A 111 15.30 5.35 -0.24
C LEU A 111 16.68 4.91 0.22
N HIS A 112 16.99 5.03 1.51
CA HIS A 112 18.28 4.59 2.05
C HIS A 112 18.44 3.07 2.09
N ARG A 113 17.32 2.34 2.11
CA ARG A 113 17.29 0.87 2.15
C ARG A 113 16.44 0.33 0.99
N PRO A 114 16.92 0.41 -0.26
CA PRO A 114 16.15 -0.01 -1.43
C PRO A 114 16.04 -1.54 -1.49
N SER A 115 15.05 -2.10 -0.78
CA SER A 115 14.72 -3.52 -0.80
C SER A 115 13.31 -3.75 -1.34
N VAL A 116 12.94 -4.99 -1.54
CA VAL A 116 11.60 -5.39 -1.99
C VAL A 116 10.50 -4.86 -1.06
N TYR A 117 10.78 -4.77 0.25
CA TYR A 117 9.82 -4.27 1.25
C TYR A 117 9.58 -2.77 1.12
N GLU A 118 10.67 -1.99 1.12
CA GLU A 118 10.63 -0.54 1.02
C GLU A 118 10.05 -0.11 -0.33
N TYR A 119 10.37 -0.85 -1.38
CA TYR A 119 9.82 -0.62 -2.71
C TYR A 119 8.28 -0.79 -2.74
N ALA A 120 7.77 -1.88 -2.16
CA ALA A 120 6.33 -2.10 -2.06
C ALA A 120 5.62 -1.06 -1.17
N ILE A 121 6.28 -0.61 -0.06
CA ILE A 121 5.75 0.42 0.83
C ILE A 121 5.67 1.77 0.11
N LEU A 122 6.75 2.19 -0.54
CA LEU A 122 6.80 3.47 -1.24
C LEU A 122 5.81 3.52 -2.41
N SER A 123 5.68 2.42 -3.16
CA SER A 123 4.69 2.29 -4.23
C SER A 123 3.26 2.45 -3.69
N GLY A 124 2.94 1.74 -2.61
CA GLY A 124 1.63 1.84 -1.96
C GLY A 124 1.34 3.26 -1.48
N ALA A 125 2.30 3.92 -0.82
CA ALA A 125 2.16 5.29 -0.33
C ALA A 125 1.96 6.30 -1.47
N ALA A 126 2.73 6.18 -2.56
CA ALA A 126 2.57 7.03 -3.73
C ALA A 126 1.19 6.87 -4.37
N PHE A 127 0.70 5.65 -4.54
CA PHE A 127 -0.62 5.39 -5.10
C PHE A 127 -1.76 5.83 -4.18
N VAL A 128 -1.63 5.68 -2.86
CA VAL A 128 -2.61 6.23 -1.90
C VAL A 128 -2.75 7.73 -2.07
N LEU A 129 -1.63 8.47 -2.07
CA LEU A 129 -1.67 9.93 -2.19
C LEU A 129 -2.18 10.39 -3.55
N LEU A 130 -1.78 9.71 -4.62
CA LEU A 130 -2.33 9.97 -5.95
C LEU A 130 -3.85 9.76 -5.96
N ALA A 131 -4.35 8.67 -5.38
CA ALA A 131 -5.77 8.38 -5.31
C ALA A 131 -6.53 9.49 -4.57
N LEU A 132 -6.07 9.87 -3.38
CA LEU A 132 -6.68 10.91 -2.56
C LEU A 132 -6.65 12.27 -3.26
N TRP A 133 -5.55 12.61 -3.89
CA TRP A 133 -5.44 13.84 -4.69
C TRP A 133 -6.44 13.86 -5.84
N GLN A 134 -6.50 12.79 -6.62
CA GLN A 134 -7.44 12.70 -7.76
C GLN A 134 -8.89 12.73 -7.29
N TRP A 135 -9.23 12.07 -6.20
CA TRP A 135 -10.57 12.11 -5.61
C TRP A 135 -10.95 13.53 -5.14
N LEU A 136 -10.00 14.28 -4.56
CA LEU A 136 -10.22 15.69 -4.24
C LEU A 136 -10.39 16.53 -5.50
N CYS A 137 -9.64 16.29 -6.56
CA CYS A 137 -9.83 16.96 -7.84
C CYS A 137 -11.25 16.71 -8.39
N ALA A 138 -11.74 15.47 -8.35
CA ALA A 138 -13.09 15.13 -8.75
C ALA A 138 -14.15 15.82 -7.90
N ALA A 139 -13.94 15.84 -6.58
CA ALA A 139 -14.89 16.45 -5.63
C ALA A 139 -14.94 17.98 -5.73
N ASN A 140 -13.84 18.62 -6.13
CA ASN A 140 -13.72 20.07 -6.27
C ASN A 140 -14.07 20.57 -7.69
N ALA A 141 -14.17 19.67 -8.67
CA ALA A 141 -14.48 20.05 -10.04
C ALA A 141 -15.94 20.52 -10.20
N PRO A 142 -16.20 21.60 -10.98
CA PRO A 142 -17.57 22.03 -11.26
C PRO A 142 -18.31 20.96 -12.06
N GLU A 143 -19.62 20.86 -11.84
CA GLU A 143 -20.47 19.84 -12.45
C GLU A 143 -20.48 19.88 -13.99
N THR A 144 -20.27 21.05 -14.54
CA THR A 144 -20.17 21.26 -16.00
C THR A 144 -18.98 20.51 -16.63
N LYS A 145 -17.93 20.21 -15.85
CA LYS A 145 -16.74 19.50 -16.32
C LYS A 145 -16.84 17.99 -16.11
N ARG A 146 -17.90 17.38 -16.61
CA ARG A 146 -18.19 15.95 -16.40
C ARG A 146 -17.03 15.01 -16.79
N LYS A 147 -16.42 15.22 -17.96
CA LYS A 147 -15.29 14.37 -18.42
C LYS A 147 -14.12 14.40 -17.44
N THR A 148 -13.79 15.58 -16.93
CA THR A 148 -12.74 15.79 -15.91
C THR A 148 -13.08 15.03 -14.62
N ILE A 149 -14.33 15.11 -14.16
CA ILE A 149 -14.78 14.38 -12.96
C ILE A 149 -14.62 12.88 -13.15
N LEU A 150 -15.13 12.33 -14.27
CA LEU A 150 -15.03 10.89 -14.57
C LEU A 150 -13.58 10.42 -14.63
N PHE A 151 -12.70 11.20 -15.28
CA PHE A 151 -11.26 10.89 -15.35
C PHE A 151 -10.63 10.83 -13.95
N HIS A 152 -10.84 11.85 -13.12
CA HIS A 152 -10.26 11.89 -11.77
C HIS A 152 -10.82 10.79 -10.85
N LEU A 153 -12.11 10.44 -10.99
CA LEU A 153 -12.70 9.31 -10.27
C LEU A 153 -12.06 7.99 -10.71
N ALA A 154 -12.02 7.73 -12.01
CA ALA A 154 -11.47 6.48 -12.53
C ALA A 154 -9.98 6.32 -12.21
N PHE A 155 -9.19 7.37 -12.46
CA PHE A 155 -7.75 7.33 -12.21
C PHE A 155 -7.41 7.24 -10.72
N GLY A 156 -8.11 7.99 -9.86
CA GLY A 156 -7.93 7.90 -8.42
C GLY A 156 -8.32 6.52 -7.88
N SER A 157 -9.42 5.94 -8.37
CA SER A 157 -9.84 4.60 -7.97
C SER A 157 -8.93 3.50 -8.51
N LEU A 158 -8.37 3.67 -9.70
CA LEU A 158 -7.32 2.79 -10.22
C LEU A 158 -6.09 2.83 -9.30
N CYS A 159 -5.59 4.01 -8.96
CA CYS A 159 -4.46 4.15 -8.04
C CYS A 159 -4.75 3.46 -6.70
N MET A 160 -5.93 3.69 -6.09
CA MET A 160 -6.28 3.06 -4.81
C MET A 160 -6.40 1.53 -4.93
N ALA A 161 -6.92 1.02 -6.03
CA ALA A 161 -7.02 -0.42 -6.26
C ALA A 161 -5.63 -1.07 -6.41
N LEU A 162 -4.70 -0.41 -7.11
CA LEU A 162 -3.31 -0.88 -7.25
C LEU A 162 -2.58 -1.00 -5.91
N VAL A 163 -2.97 -0.23 -4.89
CA VAL A 163 -2.42 -0.34 -3.53
C VAL A 163 -2.56 -1.75 -2.97
N ALA A 164 -3.67 -2.45 -3.29
CA ALA A 164 -3.90 -3.83 -2.82
C ALA A 164 -2.80 -4.80 -3.26
N GLY A 165 -2.24 -4.62 -4.45
CA GLY A 165 -1.14 -5.43 -4.96
C GLY A 165 0.26 -4.88 -4.59
N CYS A 166 0.34 -3.74 -3.90
CA CYS A 166 1.58 -3.24 -3.30
C CYS A 166 1.67 -3.67 -1.83
N ARG A 167 0.76 -3.15 -1.01
CA ARG A 167 0.63 -3.40 0.43
C ARG A 167 -0.86 -3.40 0.81
N PRO A 168 -1.52 -4.55 0.93
CA PRO A 168 -2.97 -4.66 1.11
C PRO A 168 -3.53 -3.85 2.28
N GLN A 169 -2.80 -3.76 3.39
CA GLN A 169 -3.22 -3.00 4.57
C GLN A 169 -3.36 -1.49 4.31
N MET A 170 -2.66 -0.94 3.31
CA MET A 170 -2.75 0.48 2.97
C MET A 170 -4.06 0.83 2.25
N VAL A 171 -4.83 -0.16 1.77
CA VAL A 171 -6.18 0.07 1.22
C VAL A 171 -7.13 0.68 2.26
N LEU A 172 -6.84 0.53 3.55
CA LEU A 172 -7.60 1.18 4.64
C LEU A 172 -7.67 2.71 4.48
N PHE A 173 -6.70 3.34 3.82
CA PHE A 173 -6.76 4.77 3.49
C PHE A 173 -7.93 5.12 2.56
N ALA A 174 -8.56 4.14 1.90
CA ALA A 174 -9.78 4.36 1.12
C ALA A 174 -10.95 4.89 1.98
N VAL A 175 -10.92 4.70 3.31
CA VAL A 175 -11.90 5.28 4.22
C VAL A 175 -11.98 6.81 4.09
N LEU A 176 -10.88 7.46 3.69
CA LEU A 176 -10.83 8.91 3.46
C LEU A 176 -11.67 9.36 2.25
N ALA A 177 -12.15 8.45 1.41
CA ALA A 177 -13.16 8.74 0.40
C ALA A 177 -14.46 9.27 1.05
N LEU A 178 -14.81 8.81 2.25
CA LEU A 178 -16.03 9.21 2.94
C LEU A 178 -16.10 10.73 3.17
N PRO A 179 -15.15 11.39 3.87
CA PRO A 179 -15.20 12.84 4.06
C PRO A 179 -15.01 13.61 2.74
N ILE A 180 -14.27 13.07 1.76
CA ILE A 180 -14.07 13.72 0.46
C ILE A 180 -15.39 13.79 -0.31
N PHE A 181 -16.14 12.69 -0.37
CA PHE A 181 -17.31 12.56 -1.25
C PHE A 181 -18.65 12.82 -0.56
N ARG A 182 -18.70 12.79 0.79
CA ARG A 182 -19.94 13.01 1.55
C ARG A 182 -20.73 14.25 1.11
N PRO A 183 -20.13 15.45 0.97
CA PRO A 183 -20.90 16.64 0.62
C PRO A 183 -21.59 16.52 -0.74
N ARG A 184 -20.87 16.03 -1.75
CA ARG A 184 -21.37 15.96 -3.13
C ARG A 184 -22.32 14.79 -3.36
N TYR A 185 -21.97 13.61 -2.90
CA TYR A 185 -22.66 12.39 -3.26
C TYR A 185 -23.74 11.98 -2.28
N ILE A 186 -23.54 12.22 -0.99
CA ILE A 186 -24.49 11.85 0.06
C ILE A 186 -25.42 13.02 0.36
N THR A 187 -24.89 14.17 0.75
CA THR A 187 -25.71 15.33 1.17
C THR A 187 -26.52 15.89 0.01
N GLN A 188 -25.93 16.05 -1.18
CA GLN A 188 -26.63 16.54 -2.39
C GLN A 188 -27.39 15.44 -3.13
N LYS A 189 -27.46 14.21 -2.59
CA LYS A 189 -28.18 13.06 -3.17
C LYS A 189 -27.79 12.73 -4.63
N ARG A 190 -26.59 13.10 -5.06
CA ARG A 190 -26.13 12.95 -6.45
C ARG A 190 -26.07 11.49 -6.90
N LEU A 191 -25.79 10.55 -5.99
CA LEU A 191 -25.78 9.11 -6.28
C LEU A 191 -27.08 8.61 -6.95
N ARG A 192 -28.23 9.27 -6.68
CA ARG A 192 -29.54 8.90 -7.23
C ARG A 192 -29.80 9.47 -8.62
N SER A 193 -28.88 10.27 -9.17
CA SER A 193 -29.02 10.88 -10.49
C SER A 193 -28.37 10.03 -11.57
N ARG A 194 -28.79 10.19 -12.85
CA ARG A 194 -28.11 9.56 -13.99
C ARG A 194 -26.63 9.94 -14.10
N ALA A 195 -26.28 11.17 -13.73
CA ALA A 195 -24.90 11.62 -13.68
C ALA A 195 -24.11 10.88 -12.59
N GLY A 196 -24.71 10.70 -11.41
CA GLY A 196 -24.13 9.95 -10.30
C GLY A 196 -23.93 8.47 -10.62
N ALA A 197 -24.81 7.85 -11.39
CA ALA A 197 -24.62 6.47 -11.83
C ALA A 197 -23.36 6.31 -12.69
N GLY A 198 -23.10 7.22 -13.65
CA GLY A 198 -21.88 7.21 -14.45
C GLY A 198 -20.61 7.51 -13.63
N GLU A 199 -20.72 8.41 -12.63
CA GLU A 199 -19.62 8.71 -11.70
C GLU A 199 -19.32 7.50 -10.78
N SER A 200 -20.36 6.80 -10.31
CA SER A 200 -20.20 5.56 -9.55
C SER A 200 -19.55 4.45 -10.37
N ALA A 201 -19.93 4.31 -11.64
CA ALA A 201 -19.31 3.37 -12.55
C ALA A 201 -17.82 3.71 -12.77
N ALA A 202 -17.48 4.98 -13.00
CA ALA A 202 -16.09 5.42 -13.14
C ALA A 202 -15.27 5.18 -11.87
N PHE A 203 -15.88 5.27 -10.69
CA PHE A 203 -15.23 4.96 -9.42
C PHE A 203 -15.05 3.46 -9.21
N LEU A 204 -16.08 2.65 -9.48
CA LEU A 204 -16.06 1.22 -9.13
C LEU A 204 -15.35 0.34 -10.17
N LEU A 205 -15.46 0.66 -11.47
CA LEU A 205 -14.95 -0.19 -12.54
C LEU A 205 -13.45 -0.48 -12.41
N PRO A 206 -12.55 0.51 -12.17
CA PRO A 206 -11.13 0.22 -11.98
C PRO A 206 -10.86 -0.68 -10.76
N VAL A 207 -11.63 -0.49 -9.68
CA VAL A 207 -11.50 -1.31 -8.46
C VAL A 207 -11.85 -2.76 -8.76
N VAL A 208 -12.97 -3.00 -9.46
CA VAL A 208 -13.40 -4.35 -9.83
C VAL A 208 -12.39 -5.02 -10.76
N LEU A 209 -11.90 -4.31 -11.78
CA LEU A 209 -10.93 -4.85 -12.72
C LEU A 209 -9.62 -5.27 -12.04
N VAL A 210 -9.07 -4.42 -11.17
CA VAL A 210 -7.84 -4.75 -10.43
C VAL A 210 -8.09 -5.87 -9.43
N ALA A 211 -9.23 -5.87 -8.72
CA ALA A 211 -9.58 -6.94 -7.79
C ALA A 211 -9.68 -8.29 -8.52
N VAL A 212 -10.38 -8.35 -9.65
CA VAL A 212 -10.47 -9.58 -10.46
C VAL A 212 -9.10 -10.03 -10.94
N GLY A 213 -8.25 -9.10 -11.40
CA GLY A 213 -6.87 -9.40 -11.82
C GLY A 213 -6.03 -9.99 -10.69
N LEU A 214 -6.10 -9.40 -9.48
CA LEU A 214 -5.38 -9.91 -8.31
C LEU A 214 -5.93 -11.26 -7.83
N MET A 215 -7.25 -11.45 -7.84
CA MET A 215 -7.89 -12.72 -7.51
C MET A 215 -7.49 -13.83 -8.48
N TRP A 216 -7.47 -13.53 -9.78
CA TRP A 216 -6.98 -14.48 -10.79
C TRP A 216 -5.51 -14.81 -10.58
N TYR A 217 -4.66 -13.81 -10.32
CA TYR A 217 -3.24 -14.00 -10.02
C TYR A 217 -3.01 -14.87 -8.78
N ASN A 218 -3.80 -14.67 -7.72
CA ASN A 218 -3.74 -15.48 -6.52
C ASN A 218 -4.17 -16.93 -6.79
N ALA A 219 -5.28 -17.12 -7.51
CA ALA A 219 -5.75 -18.45 -7.90
C ALA A 219 -4.71 -19.21 -8.73
N ALA A 220 -4.03 -18.54 -9.65
CA ALA A 220 -2.99 -19.13 -10.47
C ALA A 220 -1.75 -19.58 -9.67
N ARG A 221 -1.42 -18.88 -8.55
CA ARG A 221 -0.26 -19.20 -7.71
C ARG A 221 -0.58 -20.20 -6.60
N PHE A 222 -1.69 -19.98 -5.91
CA PHE A 222 -2.03 -20.66 -4.66
C PHE A 222 -3.31 -21.50 -4.73
N GLY A 223 -3.93 -21.60 -5.89
CA GLY A 223 -5.15 -22.39 -6.10
C GLY A 223 -6.43 -21.75 -5.54
N SER A 224 -6.34 -20.58 -4.91
CA SER A 224 -7.49 -19.86 -4.34
C SER A 224 -7.39 -18.36 -4.65
N PRO A 225 -8.49 -17.70 -5.09
CA PRO A 225 -8.50 -16.26 -5.37
C PRO A 225 -8.29 -15.40 -4.12
N PHE A 226 -8.58 -15.93 -2.93
CA PHE A 226 -8.45 -15.22 -1.66
C PHE A 226 -7.18 -15.56 -0.88
N ASP A 227 -6.33 -16.44 -1.41
CA ASP A 227 -5.07 -16.78 -0.78
C ASP A 227 -3.95 -15.87 -1.33
N PHE A 228 -3.41 -15.03 -0.47
CA PHE A 228 -2.32 -14.10 -0.79
C PHE A 228 -0.93 -14.71 -0.50
N GLY A 229 -0.85 -15.97 -0.11
CA GLY A 229 0.41 -16.67 0.13
C GLY A 229 1.07 -16.40 1.48
N ALA A 230 0.46 -15.60 2.34
CA ALA A 230 1.05 -15.23 3.63
C ALA A 230 1.24 -16.43 4.58
N ASN A 231 0.39 -17.46 4.47
CA ASN A 231 0.50 -18.67 5.26
C ASN A 231 1.66 -19.57 4.84
N TYR A 232 2.13 -19.44 3.61
CA TYR A 232 3.24 -20.23 3.06
C TYR A 232 4.59 -19.56 3.21
N ASN A 233 4.67 -18.47 3.98
CA ASN A 233 5.87 -17.68 4.12
C ASN A 233 6.92 -18.38 4.99
N LEU A 234 8.13 -18.49 4.49
CA LEU A 234 9.29 -19.09 5.15
C LEU A 234 9.92 -18.09 6.11
N THR A 235 9.46 -18.10 7.35
CA THR A 235 9.96 -17.24 8.44
C THR A 235 10.54 -18.06 9.59
N SER A 236 10.85 -17.41 10.70
CA SER A 236 11.25 -18.07 11.96
C SER A 236 10.09 -18.79 12.67
N ASN A 237 8.88 -18.71 12.14
CA ASN A 237 7.71 -19.39 12.70
C ASN A 237 6.97 -20.13 11.60
N ASP A 238 6.35 -21.25 11.93
CA ASP A 238 5.41 -21.94 11.02
C ASP A 238 4.14 -21.12 10.85
N MET A 239 4.05 -20.41 9.72
CA MET A 239 2.93 -19.51 9.41
C MET A 239 1.65 -20.27 9.03
N THR A 240 1.72 -21.56 8.70
CA THR A 240 0.54 -22.39 8.40
C THR A 240 -0.32 -22.62 9.63
N ARG A 241 0.28 -22.52 10.82
CA ARG A 241 -0.40 -22.67 12.12
C ARG A 241 -0.84 -21.33 12.72
N ARG A 242 -0.72 -20.24 11.98
CA ARG A 242 -1.07 -18.90 12.45
C ARG A 242 -2.57 -18.75 12.65
N GLY A 243 -3.01 -18.67 13.92
CA GLY A 243 -4.39 -18.34 14.27
C GLY A 243 -4.67 -16.83 14.19
N PHE A 244 -5.94 -16.48 13.98
CA PHE A 244 -6.41 -15.09 14.10
C PHE A 244 -6.94 -14.85 15.51
N ALA A 245 -6.22 -14.08 16.32
CA ALA A 245 -6.58 -13.74 17.68
C ALA A 245 -7.12 -12.30 17.77
N VAL A 246 -8.43 -12.12 17.76
CA VAL A 246 -9.10 -10.80 17.83
C VAL A 246 -8.65 -10.03 19.09
N GLY A 247 -8.43 -10.70 20.21
CA GLY A 247 -7.99 -10.08 21.45
C GLY A 247 -6.63 -9.36 21.37
N ARG A 248 -5.82 -9.62 20.33
CA ARG A 248 -4.54 -8.95 20.11
C ARG A 248 -4.69 -7.60 19.40
N ILE A 249 -5.83 -7.34 18.75
CA ILE A 249 -6.00 -6.12 17.94
C ILE A 249 -5.99 -4.88 18.80
N ALA A 250 -6.81 -4.82 19.85
CA ALA A 250 -6.91 -3.62 20.68
C ALA A 250 -5.58 -3.29 21.42
N PRO A 251 -4.91 -4.25 22.08
CA PRO A 251 -3.59 -4.00 22.67
C PRO A 251 -2.55 -3.54 21.63
N ALA A 252 -2.53 -4.15 20.45
CA ALA A 252 -1.60 -3.77 19.39
C ALA A 252 -1.83 -2.34 18.91
N VAL A 253 -3.09 -1.95 18.67
CA VAL A 253 -3.47 -0.59 18.27
C VAL A 253 -3.08 0.42 19.35
N VAL A 254 -3.41 0.16 20.61
CA VAL A 254 -3.06 1.05 21.73
C VAL A 254 -1.54 1.20 21.85
N THR A 255 -0.80 0.10 21.80
CA THR A 255 0.68 0.16 21.90
C THR A 255 1.28 0.91 20.72
N PHE A 256 0.76 0.71 19.51
CA PHE A 256 1.26 1.37 18.31
C PHE A 256 0.97 2.88 18.29
N LEU A 257 -0.22 3.29 18.73
CA LEU A 257 -0.65 4.69 18.71
C LEU A 257 -0.24 5.49 19.94
N ALA A 258 -0.21 4.85 21.10
CA ALA A 258 0.02 5.50 22.41
C ALA A 258 1.22 4.95 23.18
N GLY A 259 1.99 4.05 22.58
CA GLY A 259 3.20 3.50 23.22
C GLY A 259 4.24 4.59 23.45
N ILE A 260 4.59 4.81 24.69
CA ILE A 260 5.62 5.79 25.07
C ILE A 260 6.99 5.16 24.77
N PRO A 261 7.85 5.78 23.96
CA PRO A 261 9.20 5.29 23.74
C PRO A 261 10.01 5.32 25.04
N GLY A 262 10.88 4.34 25.23
CA GLY A 262 11.84 4.36 26.32
C GLY A 262 12.87 5.47 26.09
N VAL A 263 13.19 6.22 27.16
CA VAL A 263 14.27 7.23 27.14
C VAL A 263 15.49 6.67 27.87
N GLN A 264 16.64 6.83 27.27
CA GLN A 264 17.93 6.40 27.84
C GLN A 264 18.99 7.51 27.72
N THR A 265 20.03 7.44 28.55
CA THR A 265 21.10 8.46 28.58
C THR A 265 22.18 8.25 27.53
N VAL A 266 22.17 7.08 26.85
CA VAL A 266 23.16 6.72 25.82
C VAL A 266 22.48 6.70 24.45
N PHE A 267 23.21 7.04 23.38
CA PHE A 267 22.71 6.95 22.01
C PHE A 267 22.11 5.55 21.70
N PRO A 268 20.94 5.44 21.07
CA PRO A 268 20.19 6.47 20.36
C PRO A 268 19.23 7.34 21.20
N TYR A 269 19.34 7.39 22.51
CA TYR A 269 18.56 8.16 23.48
C TYR A 269 17.08 7.79 23.58
N ILE A 270 16.49 7.32 22.49
CA ILE A 270 15.10 6.87 22.38
C ILE A 270 15.09 5.43 21.91
N THR A 271 14.39 4.56 22.62
CA THR A 271 14.20 3.16 22.25
C THR A 271 12.73 2.88 21.97
N ALA A 272 12.46 1.96 21.06
CA ALA A 272 11.10 1.50 20.80
C ALA A 272 10.51 0.86 22.07
N THR A 273 9.23 1.09 22.30
CA THR A 273 8.48 0.42 23.36
C THR A 273 8.53 -1.09 23.13
N LYS A 274 9.12 -1.85 24.04
CA LYS A 274 9.05 -3.30 23.98
C LYS A 274 7.65 -3.73 24.37
N MET A 275 6.89 -4.29 23.42
CA MET A 275 5.71 -5.05 23.79
C MET A 275 6.15 -6.26 24.59
N GLN A 276 5.82 -6.32 25.87
CA GLN A 276 5.86 -7.57 26.61
C GLN A 276 4.63 -8.39 26.16
N THR A 277 4.80 -9.16 25.11
CA THR A 277 3.80 -10.14 24.69
C THR A 277 3.99 -11.41 25.53
N ASN A 278 3.53 -11.40 26.76
CA ASN A 278 3.29 -12.64 27.52
C ASN A 278 2.02 -13.32 26.98
N TYR A 279 2.02 -13.67 25.70
CA TYR A 279 0.98 -14.50 25.09
C TYR A 279 1.69 -15.68 24.41
N MET A 280 2.16 -16.60 25.22
CA MET A 280 2.31 -17.99 24.82
C MET A 280 0.95 -18.68 24.87
#